data_229e0e1e5cb2fa86aebe9bbea16b8a60
#
_entry.id   229e0e1e5cb2fa86aebe9bbea16b8a60
#
_cell.length_a   1.000
_cell.length_b   1.000
_cell.length_c   1.000
_cell.angle_alpha   90.00
_cell.angle_beta   90.00
_cell.angle_gamma   90.00
#
_symmetry.space_group_name_H-M   'P 1'
#
loop_
_entity.id
_entity.type
_entity.pdbx_description
1 polymer ?
#
loop_
_entity_poly.entity_id
_entity_poly.type
_entity_poly.pdbx_seq_one_letter_code
_entity_poly.pdbx_strand_id
1 'polypeptide(L)'
;MVMVIVDAELLDIERPGALVEYLRRTGRIGEGEEPKVRVLTGGVSNRTVLVEWPGTGEGWVLKQALPKLRVAVDWFSDPARIHQEGLGLRWLERLAPPGTTTPLVFEDHENHLLAMKAVPEPHENWKTMLLRGALKMDHVKQFGRLLGVIHRAGYERRDELARIFEDRTIFESLRLEPYYGYAAERISAAARFLHALIEETRTNRVTLVHGDYSPKNVLVQEGRIVLLDHEVIHFGEPAFDLGFSLTHFLSKAHHLPEKRTAFSDAARLHWAVYWEEVEDLSWTEELECRAVRHTLGCLLARVAGRSPLEYLDDRELTRQREAVLALIHSPPESVPGLVEGFVGRL
;
A
#
# COMPACT_ATOMS: atom_id res chain seq x y z
N MET A 1 48.58 -21.30 3.53
CA MET A 1 47.79 -20.84 2.38
C MET A 1 46.58 -20.17 2.96
N VAL A 2 46.65 -18.86 3.15
CA VAL A 2 45.54 -18.06 3.72
C VAL A 2 44.53 -17.89 2.58
N MET A 3 43.36 -18.52 2.75
CA MET A 3 42.23 -18.35 1.84
C MET A 3 41.71 -16.93 2.08
N VAL A 4 41.98 -16.03 1.16
CA VAL A 4 41.38 -14.71 1.12
C VAL A 4 39.89 -14.95 0.81
N ILE A 5 39.04 -14.85 1.83
CA ILE A 5 37.59 -14.73 1.63
C ILE A 5 37.42 -13.37 0.94
N VAL A 6 37.26 -13.38 -0.37
CA VAL A 6 36.78 -12.22 -1.10
C VAL A 6 35.36 -12.00 -0.57
N ASP A 7 35.15 -10.93 0.18
CA ASP A 7 33.82 -10.45 0.50
C ASP A 7 33.06 -10.37 -0.83
N ALA A 8 32.11 -11.24 -1.04
CA ALA A 8 31.24 -11.19 -2.21
C ALA A 8 30.50 -9.85 -2.11
N GLU A 9 30.89 -8.90 -2.96
CA GLU A 9 30.25 -7.57 -3.00
C GLU A 9 28.75 -7.81 -3.19
N LEU A 10 27.95 -7.45 -2.19
CA LEU A 10 26.51 -7.65 -2.21
C LEU A 10 25.94 -7.05 -3.50
N LEU A 11 25.12 -7.81 -4.21
CA LEU A 11 24.48 -7.36 -5.43
C LEU A 11 23.77 -6.02 -5.21
N ASP A 12 24.08 -5.04 -6.06
CA ASP A 12 23.38 -3.77 -6.13
C ASP A 12 22.67 -3.67 -7.48
N ILE A 13 21.34 -3.85 -7.47
CA ILE A 13 20.55 -3.84 -8.71
C ILE A 13 20.47 -2.46 -9.38
N GLU A 14 20.83 -1.38 -8.69
CA GLU A 14 20.90 -0.04 -9.29
C GLU A 14 22.16 0.15 -10.15
N ARG A 15 23.08 -0.84 -10.17
CA ARG A 15 24.24 -0.89 -11.08
C ARG A 15 23.90 -1.75 -12.31
N PRO A 16 23.60 -1.17 -13.47
CA PRO A 16 23.09 -1.93 -14.64
C PRO A 16 23.98 -3.11 -15.05
N GLY A 17 25.31 -2.89 -15.11
CA GLY A 17 26.26 -3.95 -15.48
C GLY A 17 26.25 -5.13 -14.52
N ALA A 18 26.26 -4.86 -13.20
CA ALA A 18 26.23 -5.89 -12.15
C ALA A 18 24.90 -6.67 -12.20
N LEU A 19 23.78 -5.98 -12.44
CA LEU A 19 22.48 -6.62 -12.56
C LEU A 19 22.40 -7.54 -13.80
N VAL A 20 22.83 -7.07 -14.96
CA VAL A 20 22.80 -7.88 -16.20
C VAL A 20 23.70 -9.11 -16.05
N GLU A 21 24.90 -8.96 -15.50
CA GLU A 21 25.81 -10.07 -15.21
C GLU A 21 25.17 -11.07 -14.23
N TYR A 22 24.53 -10.59 -13.15
CA TYR A 22 23.79 -11.43 -12.22
C TYR A 22 22.69 -12.21 -12.91
N LEU A 23 21.86 -11.57 -13.73
CA LEU A 23 20.76 -12.22 -14.44
C LEU A 23 21.26 -13.31 -15.41
N ARG A 24 22.38 -13.09 -16.11
CA ARG A 24 23.05 -14.09 -16.98
C ARG A 24 23.59 -15.25 -16.16
N ARG A 25 24.40 -14.96 -15.14
CA ARG A 25 25.01 -15.99 -14.28
C ARG A 25 23.98 -16.89 -13.61
N THR A 26 22.81 -16.38 -13.30
CA THR A 26 21.70 -17.14 -12.68
C THR A 26 20.77 -17.78 -13.73
N GLY A 27 21.08 -17.67 -15.02
CA GLY A 27 20.30 -18.25 -16.12
C GLY A 27 18.90 -17.65 -16.30
N ARG A 28 18.68 -16.44 -15.79
CA ARG A 28 17.39 -15.74 -15.88
C ARG A 28 17.22 -15.02 -17.21
N ILE A 29 18.32 -14.69 -17.86
CA ILE A 29 18.39 -14.19 -19.25
C ILE A 29 19.46 -14.95 -20.01
N GLY A 30 19.33 -14.99 -21.35
CA GLY A 30 20.30 -15.63 -22.24
C GLY A 30 21.60 -14.82 -22.37
N GLU A 31 22.70 -15.51 -22.78
CA GLU A 31 24.03 -14.89 -22.96
C GLU A 31 24.02 -13.73 -23.97
N GLY A 32 23.18 -13.80 -24.99
CA GLY A 32 23.06 -12.79 -26.05
C GLY A 32 22.00 -11.73 -25.78
N GLU A 33 21.29 -11.78 -24.66
CA GLU A 33 20.28 -10.78 -24.35
C GLU A 33 20.89 -9.54 -23.73
N GLU A 34 20.51 -8.37 -24.26
CA GLU A 34 20.96 -7.06 -23.80
C GLU A 34 19.77 -6.20 -23.37
N PRO A 35 19.17 -6.48 -22.22
CA PRO A 35 18.07 -5.67 -21.74
C PRO A 35 18.56 -4.29 -21.32
N LYS A 36 17.69 -3.28 -21.46
CA LYS A 36 17.91 -1.96 -20.89
C LYS A 36 17.49 -1.96 -19.43
N VAL A 37 18.34 -1.38 -18.58
CA VAL A 37 18.09 -1.22 -17.14
C VAL A 37 17.87 0.25 -16.84
N ARG A 38 16.75 0.57 -16.19
CA ARG A 38 16.39 1.93 -15.76
C ARG A 38 16.04 1.93 -14.27
N VAL A 39 16.75 2.72 -13.47
CA VAL A 39 16.42 2.90 -12.05
C VAL A 39 15.09 3.65 -11.94
N LEU A 40 14.17 3.11 -11.14
CA LEU A 40 12.91 3.74 -10.82
C LEU A 40 13.02 4.49 -9.48
N THR A 41 12.71 5.79 -9.51
CA THR A 41 12.78 6.66 -8.32
C THR A 41 11.44 6.70 -7.58
N GLY A 42 11.47 7.06 -6.28
CA GLY A 42 10.27 7.30 -5.47
C GLY A 42 9.90 6.20 -4.46
N GLY A 43 10.55 5.03 -4.48
CA GLY A 43 10.46 4.04 -3.41
C GLY A 43 11.44 4.36 -2.27
N VAL A 44 11.00 4.19 -1.01
CA VAL A 44 11.85 4.42 0.17
C VAL A 44 12.39 3.13 0.79
N SER A 45 11.66 2.03 0.63
CA SER A 45 11.96 0.74 1.26
C SER A 45 12.87 -0.16 0.43
N ASN A 46 12.86 0.01 -0.91
CA ASN A 46 13.54 -0.86 -1.84
C ASN A 46 14.36 -0.08 -2.87
N ARG A 47 15.45 -0.69 -3.39
CA ARG A 47 15.95 -0.36 -4.72
C ARG A 47 14.97 -0.92 -5.72
N THR A 48 14.62 -0.15 -6.74
CA THR A 48 13.66 -0.58 -7.76
C THR A 48 14.19 -0.25 -9.14
N VAL A 49 14.24 -1.23 -10.01
CA VAL A 49 14.71 -1.07 -11.39
C VAL A 49 13.73 -1.71 -12.38
N LEU A 50 13.64 -1.10 -13.55
CA LEU A 50 12.95 -1.67 -14.70
C LEU A 50 13.99 -2.25 -15.65
N VAL A 51 13.79 -3.50 -16.04
CA VAL A 51 14.56 -4.24 -17.02
C VAL A 51 13.67 -4.49 -18.23
N GLU A 52 14.02 -3.95 -19.39
CA GLU A 52 13.19 -3.96 -20.61
C GLU A 52 13.95 -4.58 -21.78
N TRP A 53 13.23 -5.35 -22.59
CA TRP A 53 13.75 -5.86 -23.87
C TRP A 53 13.24 -4.98 -25.01
N PRO A 54 14.13 -4.19 -25.64
CA PRO A 54 13.74 -3.27 -26.70
C PRO A 54 13.01 -4.00 -27.84
N GLY A 55 11.85 -3.45 -28.22
CA GLY A 55 11.07 -3.97 -29.36
C GLY A 55 10.12 -5.12 -29.05
N THR A 56 10.13 -5.68 -27.83
CA THR A 56 9.22 -6.77 -27.43
C THR A 56 7.98 -6.27 -26.69
N GLY A 57 8.07 -5.11 -26.04
CA GLY A 57 7.07 -4.62 -25.09
C GLY A 57 7.08 -5.37 -23.75
N GLU A 58 8.03 -6.29 -23.54
CA GLU A 58 8.20 -7.04 -22.29
C GLU A 58 9.17 -6.33 -21.36
N GLY A 59 8.90 -6.42 -20.06
CA GLY A 59 9.75 -5.86 -19.02
C GLY A 59 9.52 -6.53 -17.67
N TRP A 60 10.52 -6.40 -16.81
CA TRP A 60 10.45 -6.82 -15.41
C TRP A 60 10.76 -5.63 -14.51
N VAL A 61 10.00 -5.50 -13.44
CA VAL A 61 10.36 -4.64 -12.32
C VAL A 61 11.05 -5.51 -11.26
N LEU A 62 12.29 -5.16 -10.94
CA LEU A 62 13.03 -5.81 -9.87
C LEU A 62 13.04 -4.90 -8.64
N LYS A 63 12.77 -5.49 -7.49
CA LYS A 63 12.87 -4.84 -6.18
C LYS A 63 13.90 -5.57 -5.33
N GLN A 64 14.81 -4.81 -4.71
CA GLN A 64 15.76 -5.31 -3.71
C GLN A 64 15.58 -4.56 -2.41
N ALA A 65 15.26 -5.27 -1.33
CA ALA A 65 14.96 -4.66 -0.06
C ALA A 65 16.19 -4.01 0.60
N LEU A 66 15.99 -2.81 1.17
CA LEU A 66 17.02 -2.09 1.91
C LEU A 66 16.87 -2.35 3.42
N PRO A 67 17.94 -2.61 4.17
CA PRO A 67 17.86 -2.74 5.63
C PRO A 67 17.56 -1.40 6.32
N LYS A 68 17.94 -0.27 5.71
CA LYS A 68 17.62 1.09 6.16
C LYS A 68 16.82 1.80 5.07
N LEU A 69 15.65 2.34 5.43
CA LEU A 69 14.78 3.06 4.51
C LEU A 69 15.38 4.41 4.12
N ARG A 70 15.10 4.87 2.90
CA ARG A 70 15.54 6.16 2.35
C ARG A 70 14.62 7.30 2.80
N VAL A 71 14.61 7.56 4.12
CA VAL A 71 13.82 8.63 4.75
C VAL A 71 14.69 9.45 5.68
N ALA A 72 14.24 10.66 6.04
CA ALA A 72 15.02 11.61 6.85
C ALA A 72 15.27 11.12 8.30
N VAL A 73 14.40 10.32 8.86
CA VAL A 73 14.55 9.72 10.19
C VAL A 73 15.07 8.30 10.06
N ASP A 74 15.86 7.84 11.03
CA ASP A 74 16.33 6.46 11.04
C ASP A 74 15.16 5.48 11.17
N TRP A 75 14.98 4.68 10.10
CA TRP A 75 13.94 3.67 10.03
C TRP A 75 14.53 2.41 9.40
N PHE A 76 14.60 1.36 10.20
CA PHE A 76 15.14 0.06 9.80
C PHE A 76 14.02 -0.95 9.65
N SER A 77 14.18 -1.86 8.70
CA SER A 77 13.27 -2.98 8.49
C SER A 77 14.04 -4.17 7.94
N ASP A 78 13.64 -5.38 8.32
CA ASP A 78 14.25 -6.61 7.84
C ASP A 78 14.11 -6.71 6.30
N PRO A 79 15.20 -6.89 5.54
CA PRO A 79 15.13 -7.11 4.10
C PRO A 79 14.32 -8.35 3.69
N ALA A 80 14.15 -9.32 4.57
CA ALA A 80 13.32 -10.50 4.32
C ALA A 80 11.85 -10.15 4.01
N ARG A 81 11.39 -8.91 4.31
CA ARG A 81 10.04 -8.43 3.93
C ARG A 81 9.74 -8.53 2.43
N ILE A 82 10.77 -8.53 1.58
CA ILE A 82 10.59 -8.66 0.13
C ILE A 82 9.95 -10.01 -0.24
N HIS A 83 10.18 -11.05 0.58
CA HIS A 83 9.59 -12.38 0.39
C HIS A 83 8.12 -12.42 0.79
N GLN A 84 7.71 -11.52 1.72
CA GLN A 84 6.29 -11.30 2.01
C GLN A 84 5.57 -10.71 0.79
N GLU A 85 6.22 -9.77 0.07
CA GLU A 85 5.71 -9.26 -1.20
C GLU A 85 5.61 -10.36 -2.27
N GLY A 86 6.64 -11.20 -2.40
CA GLY A 86 6.62 -12.34 -3.31
C GLY A 86 5.50 -13.34 -2.99
N LEU A 87 5.29 -13.62 -1.72
CA LEU A 87 4.17 -14.46 -1.26
C LEU A 87 2.82 -13.81 -1.60
N GLY A 88 2.69 -12.51 -1.36
CA GLY A 88 1.51 -11.72 -1.71
C GLY A 88 1.18 -11.80 -3.21
N LEU A 89 2.18 -11.59 -4.08
CA LEU A 89 2.01 -11.69 -5.53
C LEU A 89 1.47 -13.04 -5.97
N ARG A 90 2.02 -14.16 -5.44
CA ARG A 90 1.55 -15.52 -5.78
C ARG A 90 0.11 -15.77 -5.36
N TRP A 91 -0.31 -15.20 -4.23
CA TRP A 91 -1.66 -15.40 -3.74
C TRP A 91 -2.66 -14.46 -4.42
N LEU A 92 -2.31 -13.22 -4.63
CA LEU A 92 -3.18 -12.25 -5.31
C LEU A 92 -3.45 -12.63 -6.77
N GLU A 93 -2.52 -13.31 -7.45
CA GLU A 93 -2.77 -13.89 -8.77
C GLU A 93 -3.96 -14.86 -8.80
N ARG A 94 -4.26 -15.49 -7.64
CA ARG A 94 -5.39 -16.45 -7.47
C ARG A 94 -6.64 -15.81 -6.87
N LEU A 95 -6.48 -14.73 -6.11
CA LEU A 95 -7.55 -14.11 -5.33
C LEU A 95 -8.13 -12.87 -6.01
N ALA A 96 -7.32 -12.16 -6.79
CA ALA A 96 -7.72 -10.94 -7.46
C ALA A 96 -8.14 -11.20 -8.92
N PRO A 97 -8.97 -10.34 -9.50
CA PRO A 97 -9.32 -10.46 -10.92
C PRO A 97 -8.08 -10.39 -11.83
N PRO A 98 -8.05 -11.15 -12.93
CA PRO A 98 -6.90 -11.16 -13.85
C PRO A 98 -6.53 -9.77 -14.35
N GLY A 99 -5.21 -9.47 -14.32
CA GLY A 99 -4.67 -8.18 -14.79
C GLY A 99 -4.78 -7.03 -13.82
N THR A 100 -5.26 -7.25 -12.58
CA THR A 100 -5.32 -6.24 -11.52
C THR A 100 -4.09 -6.25 -10.61
N THR A 101 -3.21 -7.22 -10.77
CA THR A 101 -1.90 -7.33 -10.10
C THR A 101 -0.85 -7.79 -11.10
N THR A 102 0.43 -7.66 -10.76
CA THR A 102 1.53 -8.07 -11.63
C THR A 102 2.00 -9.48 -11.26
N PRO A 103 2.18 -10.40 -12.25
CA PRO A 103 2.71 -11.73 -11.98
C PRO A 103 4.14 -11.69 -11.44
N LEU A 104 4.43 -12.55 -10.44
CA LEU A 104 5.77 -12.81 -9.98
C LEU A 104 6.56 -13.55 -11.07
N VAL A 105 7.79 -13.11 -11.36
CA VAL A 105 8.69 -13.77 -12.30
C VAL A 105 9.66 -14.70 -11.55
N PHE A 106 10.35 -14.18 -10.55
CA PHE A 106 11.24 -14.96 -9.68
C PHE A 106 11.50 -14.26 -8.35
N GLU A 107 12.06 -15.01 -7.41
CA GLU A 107 12.63 -14.52 -6.16
C GLU A 107 14.07 -15.02 -5.99
N ASP A 108 14.85 -14.24 -5.25
CA ASP A 108 16.18 -14.60 -4.77
C ASP A 108 16.28 -14.27 -3.30
N HIS A 109 16.29 -15.31 -2.47
CA HIS A 109 16.32 -15.18 -1.01
C HIS A 109 17.70 -14.74 -0.48
N GLU A 110 18.77 -15.04 -1.19
CA GLU A 110 20.13 -14.68 -0.80
C GLU A 110 20.37 -13.16 -0.94
N ASN A 111 19.88 -12.58 -2.04
CA ASN A 111 20.03 -11.15 -2.33
C ASN A 111 18.83 -10.31 -1.92
N HIS A 112 17.84 -10.86 -1.23
CA HIS A 112 16.58 -10.19 -0.88
C HIS A 112 15.98 -9.44 -2.06
N LEU A 113 15.76 -10.16 -3.16
CA LEU A 113 15.36 -9.63 -4.45
C LEU A 113 14.14 -10.39 -4.96
N LEU A 114 13.21 -9.66 -5.57
CA LEU A 114 12.17 -10.25 -6.41
C LEU A 114 12.08 -9.53 -7.76
N ALA A 115 11.56 -10.25 -8.75
CA ALA A 115 11.18 -9.71 -10.05
C ALA A 115 9.71 -10.00 -10.32
N MET A 116 8.99 -9.01 -10.80
CA MET A 116 7.61 -9.12 -11.27
C MET A 116 7.50 -8.60 -12.71
N LYS A 117 6.47 -8.99 -13.44
CA LYS A 117 6.21 -8.42 -14.77
C LYS A 117 5.95 -6.93 -14.65
N ALA A 118 6.54 -6.14 -15.54
CA ALA A 118 6.26 -4.73 -15.64
C ALA A 118 4.85 -4.50 -16.19
N VAL A 119 4.16 -3.47 -15.69
CA VAL A 119 2.93 -3.00 -16.32
C VAL A 119 3.32 -2.32 -17.64
N PRO A 120 2.69 -2.69 -18.78
CA PRO A 120 3.02 -2.11 -20.07
C PRO A 120 2.84 -0.59 -20.11
N GLU A 121 3.70 0.08 -20.84
CA GLU A 121 3.54 1.50 -21.18
C GLU A 121 2.49 1.68 -22.33
N PRO A 122 1.71 2.77 -22.38
CA PRO A 122 1.72 3.85 -21.38
C PRO A 122 0.86 3.55 -20.16
N HIS A 123 1.40 3.83 -19.00
CA HIS A 123 0.66 3.83 -17.73
C HIS A 123 0.99 5.06 -16.90
N GLU A 124 0.16 5.37 -15.91
CA GLU A 124 0.38 6.49 -15.01
C GLU A 124 0.08 6.12 -13.56
N ASN A 125 0.83 6.66 -12.62
CA ASN A 125 0.56 6.48 -11.21
C ASN A 125 -0.72 7.24 -10.81
N TRP A 126 -1.67 6.52 -10.18
CA TRP A 126 -2.97 7.07 -9.87
C TRP A 126 -2.93 8.22 -8.85
N LYS A 127 -2.00 8.19 -7.87
CA LYS A 127 -1.80 9.32 -6.96
C LYS A 127 -1.46 10.59 -7.72
N THR A 128 -0.55 10.51 -8.71
CA THR A 128 -0.17 11.64 -9.57
C THR A 128 -1.38 12.17 -10.34
N MET A 129 -2.18 11.28 -10.93
CA MET A 129 -3.43 11.67 -11.61
C MET A 129 -4.38 12.41 -10.67
N LEU A 130 -4.60 11.87 -9.47
CA LEU A 130 -5.52 12.46 -8.48
C LEU A 130 -5.04 13.83 -7.99
N LEU A 131 -3.74 14.02 -7.77
CA LEU A 131 -3.17 15.30 -7.31
C LEU A 131 -3.31 16.42 -8.34
N ARG A 132 -3.32 16.10 -9.64
CA ARG A 132 -3.64 17.10 -10.69
C ARG A 132 -5.15 17.23 -10.94
N GLY A 133 -6.01 16.61 -10.10
CA GLY A 133 -7.47 16.67 -10.24
C GLY A 133 -8.07 15.77 -11.31
N ALA A 134 -7.29 14.84 -11.90
CA ALA A 134 -7.77 13.89 -12.90
C ALA A 134 -8.46 12.68 -12.24
N LEU A 135 -9.55 12.94 -11.54
CA LEU A 135 -10.38 11.93 -10.88
C LEU A 135 -11.40 11.36 -11.88
N LYS A 136 -11.38 10.04 -12.07
CA LYS A 136 -12.40 9.29 -12.83
C LYS A 136 -13.11 8.33 -11.89
N MET A 137 -14.44 8.40 -11.83
CA MET A 137 -15.26 7.55 -10.94
C MET A 137 -15.17 6.07 -11.29
N ASP A 138 -14.86 5.73 -12.55
CA ASP A 138 -14.64 4.35 -12.95
C ASP A 138 -13.41 3.74 -12.26
N HIS A 139 -12.30 4.48 -12.13
CA HIS A 139 -11.13 4.01 -11.37
C HIS A 139 -11.46 3.85 -9.87
N VAL A 140 -12.33 4.72 -9.32
CA VAL A 140 -12.79 4.59 -7.93
C VAL A 140 -13.62 3.32 -7.73
N LYS A 141 -14.51 3.01 -8.68
CA LYS A 141 -15.29 1.76 -8.67
C LYS A 141 -14.37 0.54 -8.74
N GLN A 142 -13.43 0.52 -9.68
CA GLN A 142 -12.45 -0.57 -9.80
C GLN A 142 -11.67 -0.76 -8.50
N PHE A 143 -11.24 0.33 -7.86
CA PHE A 143 -10.47 0.32 -6.62
C PHE A 143 -11.30 -0.22 -5.44
N GLY A 144 -12.55 0.20 -5.29
CA GLY A 144 -13.45 -0.36 -4.26
C GLY A 144 -13.76 -1.83 -4.48
N ARG A 145 -14.11 -2.20 -5.73
CA ARG A 145 -14.41 -3.58 -6.10
C ARG A 145 -13.21 -4.51 -5.90
N LEU A 146 -12.02 -4.10 -6.33
CA LEU A 146 -10.81 -4.91 -6.18
C LEU A 146 -10.53 -5.25 -4.72
N LEU A 147 -10.65 -4.26 -3.82
CA LEU A 147 -10.48 -4.48 -2.39
C LEU A 147 -11.53 -5.47 -1.84
N GLY A 148 -12.79 -5.28 -2.19
CA GLY A 148 -13.88 -6.16 -1.76
C GLY A 148 -13.67 -7.60 -2.24
N VAL A 149 -13.29 -7.80 -3.50
CA VAL A 149 -13.00 -9.13 -4.06
C VAL A 149 -11.82 -9.79 -3.33
N ILE A 150 -10.73 -9.05 -3.05
CA ILE A 150 -9.58 -9.60 -2.31
C ILE A 150 -10.01 -10.00 -0.89
N HIS A 151 -10.74 -9.15 -0.19
CA HIS A 151 -11.20 -9.43 1.17
C HIS A 151 -12.19 -10.61 1.23
N ARG A 152 -13.13 -10.69 0.29
CA ARG A 152 -14.04 -11.85 0.16
C ARG A 152 -13.27 -13.13 -0.08
N ALA A 153 -12.43 -13.16 -1.12
CA ALA A 153 -11.66 -14.35 -1.49
C ALA A 153 -10.68 -14.77 -0.38
N GLY A 154 -10.12 -13.80 0.34
CA GLY A 154 -9.29 -14.02 1.52
C GLY A 154 -10.08 -14.67 2.67
N TYR A 155 -11.29 -14.21 2.93
CA TYR A 155 -12.18 -14.78 3.95
C TYR A 155 -12.67 -16.19 3.58
N GLU A 156 -13.02 -16.44 2.35
CA GLU A 156 -13.44 -17.76 1.87
C GLU A 156 -12.32 -18.81 2.03
N ARG A 157 -11.06 -18.39 2.02
CA ARG A 157 -9.86 -19.23 2.23
C ARG A 157 -9.16 -18.96 3.59
N ARG A 158 -9.86 -18.39 4.58
CA ARG A 158 -9.29 -17.95 5.85
C ARG A 158 -8.50 -19.03 6.59
N ASP A 159 -8.97 -20.28 6.57
CA ASP A 159 -8.32 -21.40 7.28
C ASP A 159 -6.91 -21.71 6.74
N GLU A 160 -6.68 -21.44 5.45
CA GLU A 160 -5.40 -21.57 4.79
C GLU A 160 -4.56 -20.30 4.96
N LEU A 161 -5.14 -19.14 4.63
CA LEU A 161 -4.45 -17.86 4.60
C LEU A 161 -4.05 -17.36 5.98
N ALA A 162 -4.84 -17.66 7.02
CA ALA A 162 -4.49 -17.30 8.38
C ALA A 162 -3.19 -17.92 8.88
N ARG A 163 -2.81 -19.11 8.37
CA ARG A 163 -1.53 -19.77 8.69
C ARG A 163 -0.39 -19.24 7.85
N ILE A 164 -0.66 -18.98 6.56
CA ILE A 164 0.36 -18.55 5.59
C ILE A 164 0.79 -17.10 5.86
N PHE A 165 -0.14 -16.24 6.23
CA PHE A 165 0.04 -14.81 6.46
C PHE A 165 -0.10 -14.45 7.95
N GLU A 166 0.25 -15.36 8.87
CA GLU A 166 0.14 -15.12 10.32
C GLU A 166 1.17 -14.11 10.86
N ASP A 167 2.35 -14.04 10.23
CA ASP A 167 3.39 -13.09 10.59
C ASP A 167 2.98 -11.67 10.21
N ARG A 168 2.91 -10.81 11.21
CA ARG A 168 2.52 -9.41 11.09
C ARG A 168 3.64 -8.45 11.48
N THR A 169 4.83 -8.98 11.73
CA THR A 169 5.98 -8.18 12.18
C THR A 169 6.27 -7.00 11.25
N ILE A 170 6.17 -7.23 9.93
CA ILE A 170 6.38 -6.19 8.92
C ILE A 170 5.26 -5.15 8.98
N PHE A 171 4.00 -5.57 9.06
CA PHE A 171 2.87 -4.66 9.21
C PHE A 171 2.96 -3.83 10.51
N GLU A 172 3.28 -4.46 11.64
CA GLU A 172 3.48 -3.76 12.92
C GLU A 172 4.56 -2.67 12.79
N SER A 173 5.74 -3.01 12.24
CA SER A 173 6.89 -2.10 12.15
C SER A 173 6.79 -1.04 11.07
N LEU A 174 6.05 -1.29 9.98
CA LEU A 174 5.93 -0.35 8.85
C LEU A 174 4.60 0.41 8.82
N ARG A 175 3.57 -0.04 9.56
CA ARG A 175 2.25 0.62 9.56
C ARG A 175 1.74 0.92 10.96
N LEU A 176 1.55 -0.06 11.80
CA LEU A 176 0.82 0.13 13.05
C LEU A 176 1.59 1.06 14.01
N GLU A 177 2.87 0.74 14.29
CA GLU A 177 3.73 1.57 15.15
C GLU A 177 4.00 2.96 14.54
N PRO A 178 4.50 3.11 13.30
CA PRO A 178 4.86 4.43 12.76
C PRO A 178 3.64 5.31 12.44
N TYR A 179 2.45 4.74 12.34
CA TYR A 179 1.21 5.48 12.11
C TYR A 179 0.52 5.77 13.43
N TYR A 180 -0.09 4.75 14.05
CA TYR A 180 -0.94 4.95 15.22
C TYR A 180 -0.12 5.11 16.50
N GLY A 181 0.91 4.28 16.72
CA GLY A 181 1.76 4.34 17.90
C GLY A 181 2.47 5.69 18.00
N TYR A 182 3.18 6.08 16.95
CA TYR A 182 3.91 7.34 16.90
C TYR A 182 3.00 8.58 17.02
N ALA A 183 1.80 8.56 16.41
CA ALA A 183 0.84 9.65 16.55
C ALA A 183 0.25 9.70 17.97
N ALA A 184 0.04 8.55 18.64
CA ALA A 184 -0.44 8.49 20.02
C ALA A 184 0.55 9.12 21.01
N GLU A 185 1.85 8.93 20.81
CA GLU A 185 2.90 9.56 21.63
C GLU A 185 2.94 11.08 21.49
N ARG A 186 2.60 11.60 20.32
CA ARG A 186 2.69 13.05 20.01
C ARG A 186 1.41 13.82 20.25
N ILE A 187 0.26 13.15 20.22
CA ILE A 187 -1.05 13.79 20.35
C ILE A 187 -1.81 13.15 21.52
N SER A 188 -1.54 13.66 22.73
CA SER A 188 -2.17 13.14 23.96
C SER A 188 -3.70 13.08 23.91
N ALA A 189 -4.33 14.06 23.24
CA ALA A 189 -5.79 14.09 23.05
C ALA A 189 -6.33 12.90 22.22
N ALA A 190 -5.51 12.27 21.39
CA ALA A 190 -5.86 11.12 20.57
C ALA A 190 -5.30 9.79 21.10
N ALA A 191 -4.43 9.81 22.10
CA ALA A 191 -3.68 8.64 22.54
C ALA A 191 -4.60 7.45 22.90
N ARG A 192 -5.65 7.69 23.70
CA ARG A 192 -6.61 6.64 24.08
C ARG A 192 -7.32 6.02 22.87
N PHE A 193 -7.74 6.86 21.93
CA PHE A 193 -8.40 6.43 20.69
C PHE A 193 -7.46 5.57 19.84
N LEU A 194 -6.23 6.04 19.63
CA LEU A 194 -5.24 5.33 18.80
C LEU A 194 -4.77 4.02 19.44
N HIS A 195 -4.57 3.98 20.77
CA HIS A 195 -4.25 2.73 21.45
C HIS A 195 -5.39 1.70 21.34
N ALA A 196 -6.65 2.13 21.49
CA ALA A 196 -7.80 1.24 21.30
C ALA A 196 -7.84 0.70 19.85
N LEU A 197 -7.52 1.53 18.87
CA LEU A 197 -7.48 1.15 17.47
C LEU A 197 -6.33 0.16 17.17
N ILE A 198 -5.17 0.32 17.83
CA ILE A 198 -4.05 -0.64 17.74
C ILE A 198 -4.49 -2.01 18.25
N GLU A 199 -5.11 -2.07 19.42
CA GLU A 199 -5.58 -3.33 20.01
C GLU A 199 -6.68 -3.98 19.17
N GLU A 200 -7.61 -3.19 18.62
CA GLU A 200 -8.63 -3.67 17.69
C GLU A 200 -7.98 -4.28 16.44
N THR A 201 -7.00 -3.61 15.85
CA THR A 201 -6.26 -4.10 14.67
C THR A 201 -5.51 -5.39 14.95
N ARG A 202 -4.98 -5.55 16.17
CA ARG A 202 -4.25 -6.76 16.59
C ARG A 202 -5.16 -7.95 16.85
N THR A 203 -6.34 -7.71 17.38
CA THR A 203 -7.29 -8.75 17.77
C THR A 203 -8.14 -9.24 16.62
N ASN A 204 -8.58 -8.35 15.74
CA ASN A 204 -9.38 -8.71 14.58
C ASN A 204 -8.51 -9.30 13.47
N ARG A 205 -8.73 -10.59 13.19
CA ARG A 205 -8.03 -11.34 12.14
C ARG A 205 -9.06 -12.05 11.29
N VAL A 206 -9.46 -11.41 10.19
CA VAL A 206 -10.64 -11.81 9.44
C VAL A 206 -10.31 -12.28 8.05
N THR A 207 -9.44 -11.55 7.34
CA THR A 207 -9.15 -11.81 5.93
C THR A 207 -7.73 -11.39 5.56
N LEU A 208 -7.36 -11.59 4.30
CA LEU A 208 -6.11 -11.09 3.74
C LEU A 208 -6.20 -9.58 3.57
N VAL A 209 -5.30 -8.83 4.19
CA VAL A 209 -5.22 -7.37 4.21
C VAL A 209 -3.96 -6.92 3.46
N HIS A 210 -4.10 -5.97 2.55
CA HIS A 210 -2.97 -5.42 1.78
C HIS A 210 -2.03 -4.59 2.67
N GLY A 211 -2.58 -3.83 3.62
CA GLY A 211 -1.84 -3.03 4.59
C GLY A 211 -1.27 -1.70 4.06
N ASP A 212 -1.31 -1.45 2.75
CA ASP A 212 -0.92 -0.18 2.10
C ASP A 212 -1.83 0.12 0.89
N TYR A 213 -3.14 -0.13 1.04
CA TYR A 213 -4.12 0.01 -0.04
C TYR A 213 -4.38 1.49 -0.35
N SER A 214 -3.57 2.06 -1.24
CA SER A 214 -3.57 3.49 -1.54
C SER A 214 -3.35 3.81 -3.01
N PRO A 215 -3.78 4.99 -3.50
CA PRO A 215 -3.54 5.41 -4.89
C PRO A 215 -2.06 5.51 -5.29
N LYS A 216 -1.14 5.62 -4.33
CA LYS A 216 0.30 5.58 -4.58
C LYS A 216 0.73 4.23 -5.18
N ASN A 217 0.09 3.16 -4.71
CA ASN A 217 0.38 1.78 -5.09
C ASN A 217 -0.54 1.28 -6.21
N VAL A 218 -1.04 2.19 -7.03
CA VAL A 218 -1.88 1.87 -8.19
C VAL A 218 -1.34 2.53 -9.44
N LEU A 219 -1.17 1.74 -10.50
CA LEU A 219 -0.98 2.23 -11.86
C LEU A 219 -2.30 2.16 -12.63
N VAL A 220 -2.51 3.14 -13.51
CA VAL A 220 -3.61 3.13 -14.47
C VAL A 220 -3.05 2.90 -15.86
N GLN A 221 -3.45 1.79 -16.47
CA GLN A 221 -3.04 1.37 -17.80
C GLN A 221 -4.29 1.11 -18.64
N GLU A 222 -4.49 1.85 -19.73
CA GLU A 222 -5.66 1.73 -20.62
C GLU A 222 -7.01 1.77 -19.88
N GLY A 223 -7.12 2.64 -18.84
CA GLY A 223 -8.34 2.79 -18.03
C GLY A 223 -8.57 1.69 -16.99
N ARG A 224 -7.66 0.74 -16.84
CA ARG A 224 -7.68 -0.31 -15.80
C ARG A 224 -6.68 0.00 -14.71
N ILE A 225 -7.02 -0.35 -13.47
CA ILE A 225 -6.10 -0.23 -12.36
C ILE A 225 -5.27 -1.51 -12.19
N VAL A 226 -4.00 -1.35 -11.82
CA VAL A 226 -3.09 -2.44 -11.43
C VAL A 226 -2.53 -2.11 -10.06
N LEU A 227 -2.78 -2.99 -9.09
CA LEU A 227 -2.32 -2.85 -7.71
C LEU A 227 -0.89 -3.36 -7.56
N LEU A 228 -0.09 -2.63 -6.81
CA LEU A 228 1.34 -2.87 -6.58
C LEU A 228 1.65 -2.86 -5.07
N ASP A 229 2.88 -3.26 -4.74
CA ASP A 229 3.53 -3.04 -3.44
C ASP A 229 2.88 -3.81 -2.27
N HIS A 230 3.06 -5.13 -2.26
CA HIS A 230 2.43 -6.06 -1.32
C HIS A 230 3.33 -6.40 -0.11
N GLU A 231 4.34 -5.57 0.22
CA GLU A 231 5.36 -5.89 1.24
C GLU A 231 4.82 -6.01 2.67
N VAL A 232 3.64 -5.45 2.95
CA VAL A 232 2.98 -5.50 4.27
C VAL A 232 1.71 -6.34 4.32
N ILE A 233 1.48 -7.15 3.27
CA ILE A 233 0.31 -8.03 3.18
C ILE A 233 0.30 -9.04 4.34
N HIS A 234 -0.84 -9.23 4.99
CA HIS A 234 -0.97 -10.10 6.16
C HIS A 234 -2.43 -10.54 6.35
N PHE A 235 -2.65 -11.54 7.21
CA PHE A 235 -4.00 -11.90 7.65
C PHE A 235 -4.41 -11.03 8.84
N GLY A 236 -5.47 -10.20 8.67
CA GLY A 236 -5.77 -9.16 9.63
C GLY A 236 -7.15 -8.52 9.55
N GLU A 237 -7.22 -7.25 9.96
CA GLU A 237 -8.42 -6.40 10.04
C GLU A 237 -8.70 -5.67 8.73
N PRO A 238 -9.76 -6.03 7.99
CA PRO A 238 -10.09 -5.39 6.70
C PRO A 238 -10.41 -3.89 6.81
N ALA A 239 -10.90 -3.43 7.95
CA ALA A 239 -11.17 -2.00 8.16
C ALA A 239 -9.92 -1.13 8.10
N PHE A 240 -8.72 -1.71 8.30
CA PHE A 240 -7.46 -0.98 8.12
C PHE A 240 -7.27 -0.53 6.66
N ASP A 241 -7.45 -1.42 5.68
CA ASP A 241 -7.33 -1.08 4.26
C ASP A 241 -8.39 -0.05 3.82
N LEU A 242 -9.61 -0.17 4.34
CA LEU A 242 -10.67 0.81 4.12
C LEU A 242 -10.30 2.19 4.68
N GLY A 243 -9.84 2.23 5.93
CA GLY A 243 -9.39 3.47 6.56
C GLY A 243 -8.22 4.10 5.82
N PHE A 244 -7.29 3.28 5.36
CA PHE A 244 -6.13 3.74 4.60
C PHE A 244 -6.54 4.32 3.25
N SER A 245 -7.40 3.65 2.49
CA SER A 245 -7.86 4.10 1.17
C SER A 245 -8.75 5.35 1.25
N LEU A 246 -9.73 5.37 2.17
CA LEU A 246 -10.62 6.52 2.38
C LEU A 246 -9.85 7.78 2.78
N THR A 247 -8.81 7.64 3.61
CA THR A 247 -7.91 8.73 3.99
C THR A 247 -7.35 9.46 2.77
N HIS A 248 -7.00 8.73 1.70
CA HIS A 248 -6.43 9.35 0.51
C HIS A 248 -7.43 10.14 -0.33
N PHE A 249 -8.72 9.78 -0.31
CA PHE A 249 -9.77 10.60 -0.93
C PHE A 249 -10.05 11.84 -0.08
N LEU A 250 -10.21 11.69 1.22
CA LEU A 250 -10.51 12.79 2.12
C LEU A 250 -9.38 13.83 2.22
N SER A 251 -8.11 13.38 2.29
CA SER A 251 -6.97 14.30 2.26
C SER A 251 -6.86 15.07 0.94
N LYS A 252 -7.30 14.48 -0.19
CA LYS A 252 -7.37 15.20 -1.47
C LYS A 252 -8.58 16.14 -1.56
N ALA A 253 -9.72 15.77 -0.96
CA ALA A 253 -10.84 16.70 -0.78
C ALA A 253 -10.44 17.93 0.03
N HIS A 254 -9.49 17.77 0.97
CA HIS A 254 -8.89 18.87 1.72
C HIS A 254 -7.96 19.70 0.85
N HIS A 255 -6.97 19.05 0.23
CA HIS A 255 -5.89 19.70 -0.54
C HIS A 255 -6.37 20.40 -1.82
N LEU A 256 -7.45 19.89 -2.44
CA LEU A 256 -7.99 20.41 -3.69
C LEU A 256 -9.42 20.94 -3.47
N PRO A 257 -9.59 22.14 -2.87
CA PRO A 257 -10.89 22.66 -2.47
C PRO A 257 -11.88 22.79 -3.65
N GLU A 258 -11.38 23.08 -4.85
CA GLU A 258 -12.20 23.14 -6.08
C GLU A 258 -12.70 21.76 -6.55
N LYS A 259 -12.10 20.67 -6.06
CA LYS A 259 -12.50 19.26 -6.31
C LYS A 259 -13.09 18.57 -5.09
N ARG A 260 -13.30 19.31 -4.00
CA ARG A 260 -13.75 18.76 -2.70
C ARG A 260 -14.98 17.88 -2.82
N THR A 261 -16.01 18.34 -3.50
CA THR A 261 -17.25 17.56 -3.72
C THR A 261 -16.96 16.26 -4.47
N ALA A 262 -16.17 16.33 -5.56
CA ALA A 262 -15.86 15.17 -6.35
C ALA A 262 -15.07 14.10 -5.56
N PHE A 263 -14.11 14.52 -4.73
CA PHE A 263 -13.38 13.58 -3.84
C PHE A 263 -14.24 13.06 -2.70
N SER A 264 -15.19 13.84 -2.19
CA SER A 264 -16.18 13.40 -1.22
C SER A 264 -17.09 12.30 -1.80
N ASP A 265 -17.56 12.51 -3.04
CA ASP A 265 -18.37 11.52 -3.75
C ASP A 265 -17.54 10.27 -4.10
N ALA A 266 -16.25 10.43 -4.42
CA ALA A 266 -15.35 9.30 -4.62
C ALA A 266 -15.18 8.46 -3.35
N ALA A 267 -15.06 9.07 -2.17
CA ALA A 267 -14.97 8.35 -0.90
C ALA A 267 -16.25 7.54 -0.62
N ARG A 268 -17.44 8.14 -0.83
CA ARG A 268 -18.73 7.44 -0.68
C ARG A 268 -18.88 6.31 -1.69
N LEU A 269 -18.51 6.55 -2.95
CA LEU A 269 -18.59 5.54 -4.01
C LEU A 269 -17.64 4.37 -3.75
N HIS A 270 -16.40 4.64 -3.32
CA HIS A 270 -15.43 3.61 -2.95
C HIS A 270 -16.00 2.66 -1.88
N TRP A 271 -16.56 3.23 -0.80
CA TRP A 271 -17.23 2.45 0.23
C TRP A 271 -18.41 1.67 -0.31
N ALA A 272 -19.32 2.29 -1.07
CA ALA A 272 -20.53 1.64 -1.57
C ALA A 272 -20.19 0.42 -2.45
N VAL A 273 -19.24 0.58 -3.39
CA VAL A 273 -18.82 -0.52 -4.28
C VAL A 273 -18.06 -1.61 -3.53
N TYR A 274 -17.26 -1.25 -2.52
CA TYR A 274 -16.63 -2.24 -1.65
C TYR A 274 -17.70 -3.04 -0.88
N TRP A 275 -18.69 -2.35 -0.31
CA TRP A 275 -19.77 -2.95 0.47
C TRP A 275 -20.57 -3.97 -0.36
N GLU A 276 -20.91 -3.66 -1.61
CA GLU A 276 -21.58 -4.57 -2.55
C GLU A 276 -20.87 -5.92 -2.67
N GLU A 277 -19.55 -5.97 -2.52
CA GLU A 277 -18.75 -7.20 -2.62
C GLU A 277 -18.73 -8.02 -1.33
N VAL A 278 -19.04 -7.45 -0.15
CA VAL A 278 -18.84 -8.13 1.14
C VAL A 278 -20.07 -8.18 2.03
N GLU A 279 -21.15 -7.48 1.73
CA GLU A 279 -22.30 -7.24 2.62
C GLU A 279 -23.00 -8.53 3.14
N ASP A 280 -22.92 -9.62 2.39
CA ASP A 280 -23.49 -10.93 2.74
C ASP A 280 -22.58 -11.78 3.64
N LEU A 281 -21.37 -11.31 3.98
CA LEU A 281 -20.42 -12.06 4.78
C LEU A 281 -20.63 -11.83 6.29
N SER A 282 -20.45 -12.86 7.08
CA SER A 282 -20.77 -12.86 8.52
C SER A 282 -19.91 -11.96 9.39
N TRP A 283 -18.79 -11.44 8.89
CA TRP A 283 -17.85 -10.58 9.64
C TRP A 283 -18.07 -9.08 9.42
N THR A 284 -19.07 -8.71 8.60
CA THR A 284 -19.31 -7.31 8.23
C THR A 284 -20.10 -6.52 9.27
N GLU A 285 -20.59 -7.16 10.32
CA GLU A 285 -21.16 -6.47 11.46
C GLU A 285 -20.19 -5.44 12.02
N GLU A 286 -20.64 -4.21 12.23
CA GLU A 286 -19.84 -3.06 12.66
C GLU A 286 -18.66 -2.67 11.74
N LEU A 287 -18.51 -3.28 10.57
CA LEU A 287 -17.39 -2.99 9.67
C LEU A 287 -17.34 -1.50 9.29
N GLU A 288 -18.48 -0.88 9.00
CA GLU A 288 -18.54 0.54 8.65
C GLU A 288 -18.04 1.42 9.78
N CYS A 289 -18.47 1.15 11.02
CA CYS A 289 -17.99 1.87 12.20
C CYS A 289 -16.47 1.68 12.41
N ARG A 290 -15.96 0.48 12.19
CA ARG A 290 -14.51 0.20 12.25
C ARG A 290 -13.76 0.95 11.14
N ALA A 291 -14.27 0.93 9.90
CA ALA A 291 -13.67 1.67 8.78
C ALA A 291 -13.62 3.18 9.04
N VAL A 292 -14.66 3.74 9.63
CA VAL A 292 -14.67 5.14 10.08
C VAL A 292 -13.57 5.41 11.11
N ARG A 293 -13.45 4.57 12.14
CA ARG A 293 -12.41 4.72 13.17
C ARG A 293 -11.00 4.62 12.56
N HIS A 294 -10.76 3.63 11.69
CA HIS A 294 -9.49 3.49 10.98
C HIS A 294 -9.20 4.67 10.07
N THR A 295 -10.21 5.22 9.38
CA THR A 295 -10.04 6.43 8.56
C THR A 295 -9.59 7.62 9.41
N LEU A 296 -10.23 7.85 10.56
CA LEU A 296 -9.84 8.92 11.49
C LEU A 296 -8.40 8.70 12.01
N GLY A 297 -8.05 7.48 12.38
CA GLY A 297 -6.69 7.12 12.80
C GLY A 297 -5.65 7.36 11.70
N CYS A 298 -5.94 6.94 10.47
CA CYS A 298 -5.05 7.15 9.32
C CYS A 298 -4.94 8.63 8.93
N LEU A 299 -6.04 9.39 8.90
CA LEU A 299 -6.02 10.84 8.65
C LEU A 299 -5.10 11.56 9.64
N LEU A 300 -5.16 11.17 10.93
CA LEU A 300 -4.30 11.74 11.96
C LEU A 300 -2.85 11.33 11.80
N ALA A 301 -2.60 10.05 11.52
CA ALA A 301 -1.26 9.52 11.27
C ALA A 301 -0.59 10.17 10.04
N ARG A 302 -1.39 10.53 9.04
CA ARG A 302 -0.88 11.20 7.81
C ARG A 302 -0.57 12.69 7.98
N VAL A 303 -0.78 13.25 9.17
CA VAL A 303 -0.35 14.62 9.53
C VAL A 303 0.59 14.65 10.75
N ALA A 304 0.62 13.60 11.56
CA ALA A 304 1.39 13.55 12.80
C ALA A 304 2.23 12.27 12.99
N GLY A 305 2.08 11.28 12.12
CA GLY A 305 2.87 10.04 12.09
C GLY A 305 4.26 10.24 11.49
N ARG A 306 5.02 9.14 11.34
CA ARG A 306 6.36 9.16 10.72
C ARG A 306 6.35 9.42 9.22
N SER A 307 5.20 9.27 8.55
CA SER A 307 5.06 9.45 7.11
C SER A 307 3.91 10.41 6.77
N PRO A 308 4.06 11.71 7.04
CA PRO A 308 3.05 12.69 6.70
C PRO A 308 2.83 12.78 5.18
N LEU A 309 1.71 13.37 4.76
CA LEU A 309 1.42 13.61 3.35
C LEU A 309 2.26 14.78 2.86
N GLU A 310 3.17 14.51 1.94
CA GLU A 310 4.16 15.45 1.43
C GLU A 310 3.57 16.61 0.60
N TYR A 311 2.31 16.48 0.18
CA TYR A 311 1.63 17.49 -0.61
C TYR A 311 0.78 18.47 0.23
N LEU A 312 0.60 18.20 1.53
CA LEU A 312 -0.09 19.13 2.43
C LEU A 312 0.88 20.17 2.98
N ASP A 313 0.49 21.45 2.93
CA ASP A 313 1.22 22.51 3.61
C ASP A 313 0.95 22.53 5.13
N ASP A 314 1.68 23.37 5.89
CA ASP A 314 1.58 23.44 7.34
C ASP A 314 0.16 23.85 7.84
N ARG A 315 -0.56 24.65 7.05
CA ARG A 315 -1.94 25.08 7.37
C ARG A 315 -2.90 23.92 7.15
N GLU A 316 -2.72 23.20 6.05
CA GLU A 316 -3.51 22.01 5.73
C GLU A 316 -3.26 20.89 6.75
N LEU A 317 -1.99 20.64 7.14
CA LEU A 317 -1.64 19.68 8.19
C LEU A 317 -2.34 20.03 9.52
N THR A 318 -2.31 21.32 9.90
CA THR A 318 -2.96 21.80 11.12
C THR A 318 -4.49 21.63 11.06
N ARG A 319 -5.11 22.06 9.96
CA ARG A 319 -6.56 21.98 9.78
C ARG A 319 -7.07 20.54 9.75
N GLN A 320 -6.37 19.65 9.03
CA GLN A 320 -6.72 18.23 9.02
C GLN A 320 -6.63 17.62 10.41
N ARG A 321 -5.58 17.93 11.19
CA ARG A 321 -5.43 17.48 12.57
C ARG A 321 -6.60 17.95 13.44
N GLU A 322 -6.95 19.23 13.39
CA GLU A 322 -8.05 19.79 14.17
C GLU A 322 -9.40 19.18 13.82
N ALA A 323 -9.69 19.01 12.52
CA ALA A 323 -10.91 18.37 12.04
C ALA A 323 -11.03 16.93 12.56
N VAL A 324 -9.94 16.15 12.52
CA VAL A 324 -9.93 14.78 13.02
C VAL A 324 -10.08 14.73 14.53
N LEU A 325 -9.36 15.58 15.28
CA LEU A 325 -9.47 15.63 16.74
C LEU A 325 -10.90 15.95 17.21
N ALA A 326 -11.63 16.80 16.48
CA ALA A 326 -13.03 17.07 16.79
C ALA A 326 -13.94 15.86 16.55
N LEU A 327 -13.60 14.98 15.60
CA LEU A 327 -14.41 13.81 15.25
C LEU A 327 -14.12 12.59 16.12
N ILE A 328 -12.88 12.39 16.61
CA ILE A 328 -12.53 11.21 17.42
C ILE A 328 -13.23 11.17 18.79
N HIS A 329 -13.75 12.31 19.30
CA HIS A 329 -14.52 12.35 20.55
C HIS A 329 -15.90 11.71 20.42
N SER A 330 -16.50 11.78 19.23
CA SER A 330 -17.76 11.14 18.86
C SER A 330 -17.69 10.77 17.38
N PRO A 331 -17.06 9.62 17.06
CA PRO A 331 -16.89 9.20 15.68
C PRO A 331 -18.25 9.02 14.99
N PRO A 332 -18.42 9.46 13.75
CA PRO A 332 -19.60 9.12 12.97
C PRO A 332 -19.80 7.60 12.84
N GLU A 333 -21.04 7.17 12.75
CA GLU A 333 -21.37 5.73 12.64
C GLU A 333 -21.29 5.21 11.20
N SER A 334 -21.16 6.10 10.20
CA SER A 334 -21.15 5.75 8.78
C SER A 334 -20.09 6.51 8.00
N VAL A 335 -19.67 5.94 6.86
CA VAL A 335 -18.73 6.60 5.93
C VAL A 335 -19.33 7.89 5.35
N PRO A 336 -20.61 7.95 4.92
CA PRO A 336 -21.22 9.22 4.53
C PRO A 336 -21.17 10.28 5.63
N GLY A 337 -21.47 9.90 6.88
CA GLY A 337 -21.39 10.80 8.03
C GLY A 337 -19.97 11.27 8.33
N LEU A 338 -18.96 10.40 8.17
CA LEU A 338 -17.55 10.76 8.27
C LEU A 338 -17.15 11.78 7.20
N VAL A 339 -17.53 11.55 5.94
CA VAL A 339 -17.23 12.46 4.82
C VAL A 339 -17.83 13.84 5.09
N GLU A 340 -19.11 13.91 5.48
CA GLU A 340 -19.79 15.15 5.79
C GLU A 340 -19.15 15.86 7.00
N GLY A 341 -18.92 15.11 8.08
CA GLY A 341 -18.33 15.64 9.31
C GLY A 341 -16.91 16.16 9.11
N PHE A 342 -16.08 15.48 8.32
CA PHE A 342 -14.72 15.91 8.02
C PHE A 342 -14.70 17.12 7.10
N VAL A 343 -15.40 17.04 5.96
CA VAL A 343 -15.43 18.12 4.96
C VAL A 343 -16.07 19.40 5.50
N GLY A 344 -17.08 19.28 6.37
CA GLY A 344 -17.72 20.44 7.02
C GLY A 344 -16.82 21.19 8.00
N ARG A 345 -15.62 20.65 8.31
CA ARG A 345 -14.60 21.29 9.18
C ARG A 345 -13.40 21.84 8.42
N LEU A 346 -13.38 21.71 7.11
CA LEU A 346 -12.35 22.23 6.20
C LEU A 346 -12.78 23.64 5.69
#